data_2c0e8daf5746ce69f78ff4e5e3bf5d8f
#
_entry.id   2c0e8daf5746ce69f78ff4e5e3bf5d8f
#
_cell.length_a   1.000
_cell.length_b   1.000
_cell.length_c   1.000
_cell.angle_alpha   90.00
_cell.angle_beta   90.00
_cell.angle_gamma   90.00
#
_symmetry.space_group_name_H-M   'P 1'
#
loop_
_entity.id
_entity.type
_entity.pdbx_description
1 polymer ?
#
loop_
_entity_poly.entity_id
_entity_poly.type
_entity_poly.pdbx_seq_one_letter_code
_entity_poly.pdbx_strand_id
1 'polypeptide(L)'
;IKTHNAQTLNKIAAQSIGEQSDVVSAPVLEQATDRLSQVYKGVADSRVRKIETPFVMNKIDRIEKDLEGLLPANISFKDQPLVKNAIDLIQSGQATGKQLQQMSSKLGRATAKQMTTQGGDRDLGIAMGKVKDLLDEHLKKGLKGDELKVFNEARNQYRNLMLLTSRTGVVNPSSGDVSGATLANASMSKDKRGFTFNKNQSDLYNAA
;
A
#
# COMPACT_ATOMS: atom_id res chain seq x y z
N ILE A 1 -6.23 -28.16 21.01
CA ILE A 1 -7.03 -27.18 20.22
C ILE A 1 -6.27 -25.85 20.08
N LYS A 2 -5.82 -25.20 21.18
CA LYS A 2 -5.09 -23.92 21.11
C LYS A 2 -3.78 -24.01 20.30
N THR A 3 -3.02 -25.06 20.47
CA THR A 3 -1.74 -25.27 19.76
C THR A 3 -1.94 -25.50 18.27
N HIS A 4 -2.99 -26.26 17.88
CA HIS A 4 -3.31 -26.49 16.48
C HIS A 4 -3.74 -25.20 15.75
N ASN A 5 -4.55 -24.37 16.41
CA ASN A 5 -4.98 -23.08 15.82
C ASN A 5 -3.80 -22.12 15.66
N ALA A 6 -2.84 -22.08 16.60
CA ALA A 6 -1.64 -21.26 16.49
C ALA A 6 -0.75 -21.72 15.31
N GLN A 7 -0.53 -23.01 15.15
CA GLN A 7 0.23 -23.56 14.02
C GLN A 7 -0.44 -23.25 12.67
N THR A 8 -1.77 -23.36 12.62
CA THR A 8 -2.54 -23.01 11.42
C THR A 8 -2.41 -21.53 11.08
N LEU A 9 -2.50 -20.64 12.07
CA LEU A 9 -2.32 -19.20 11.88
C LEU A 9 -0.91 -18.85 11.39
N ASN A 10 0.12 -19.43 11.98
CA ASN A 10 1.51 -19.22 11.57
C ASN A 10 1.71 -19.61 10.09
N LYS A 11 1.20 -20.77 9.69
CA LYS A 11 1.27 -21.25 8.31
C LYS A 11 0.54 -20.34 7.34
N ILE A 12 -0.69 -19.92 7.67
CA ILE A 12 -1.46 -18.97 6.85
C ILE A 12 -0.72 -17.65 6.75
N ALA A 13 -0.13 -17.15 7.85
CA ALA A 13 0.62 -15.91 7.85
C ALA A 13 1.87 -15.99 6.95
N ALA A 14 2.64 -17.08 7.00
CA ALA A 14 3.77 -17.30 6.11
C ALA A 14 3.33 -17.38 4.64
N GLN A 15 2.28 -18.15 4.33
CA GLN A 15 1.73 -18.25 2.98
C GLN A 15 1.20 -16.93 2.45
N SER A 16 0.61 -16.10 3.30
CA SER A 16 0.07 -14.79 2.92
C SER A 16 1.13 -13.79 2.46
N ILE A 17 2.39 -13.99 2.84
CA ILE A 17 3.55 -13.24 2.36
C ILE A 17 4.33 -14.00 1.27
N GLY A 18 3.81 -15.14 0.81
CA GLY A 18 4.36 -15.96 -0.28
C GLY A 18 5.45 -16.92 0.13
N GLU A 19 5.57 -17.24 1.43
CA GLU A 19 6.58 -18.16 1.95
C GLU A 19 5.95 -19.49 2.39
N GLN A 20 6.66 -20.59 2.15
CA GLN A 20 6.26 -21.93 2.60
C GLN A 20 6.99 -22.27 3.91
N SER A 21 6.42 -21.82 5.01
CA SER A 21 6.96 -22.04 6.34
C SER A 21 5.83 -22.27 7.35
N ASP A 22 6.11 -23.03 8.40
CA ASP A 22 5.18 -23.25 9.51
C ASP A 22 5.25 -22.14 10.58
N VAL A 23 6.23 -21.22 10.47
CA VAL A 23 6.42 -20.08 11.37
C VAL A 23 6.87 -18.86 10.60
N VAL A 24 6.63 -17.68 11.16
CA VAL A 24 7.03 -16.36 10.58
C VAL A 24 8.31 -15.89 11.29
N SER A 25 9.40 -16.59 11.10
CA SER A 25 10.69 -16.23 11.71
C SER A 25 11.35 -15.04 10.99
N ALA A 26 12.37 -14.45 11.63
CA ALA A 26 13.12 -13.34 11.02
C ALA A 26 13.70 -13.67 9.64
N PRO A 27 14.33 -14.84 9.40
CA PRO A 27 14.76 -15.23 8.06
C PRO A 27 13.62 -15.32 7.04
N VAL A 28 12.43 -15.80 7.44
CA VAL A 28 11.25 -15.88 6.56
C VAL A 28 10.78 -14.49 6.15
N LEU A 29 10.76 -13.54 7.09
CA LEU A 29 10.41 -12.14 6.81
C LEU A 29 11.44 -11.48 5.88
N GLU A 30 12.72 -11.74 6.08
CA GLU A 30 13.81 -11.24 5.24
C GLU A 30 13.70 -11.79 3.82
N GLN A 31 13.52 -13.10 3.68
CA GLN A 31 13.31 -13.76 2.38
C GLN A 31 12.11 -13.18 1.63
N ALA A 32 10.97 -13.00 2.30
CA ALA A 32 9.79 -12.36 1.72
C ALA A 32 10.10 -10.91 1.27
N THR A 33 10.82 -10.14 2.09
CA THR A 33 11.20 -8.76 1.80
C THR A 33 12.08 -8.70 0.54
N ASP A 34 13.07 -9.55 0.44
CA ASP A 34 14.00 -9.59 -0.70
C ASP A 34 13.29 -10.01 -1.98
N ARG A 35 12.47 -11.06 -1.93
CA ARG A 35 11.70 -11.51 -3.08
C ARG A 35 10.73 -10.42 -3.57
N LEU A 36 9.99 -9.79 -2.68
CA LEU A 36 9.08 -8.71 -3.03
C LEU A 36 9.83 -7.50 -3.59
N SER A 37 11.00 -7.17 -3.04
CA SER A 37 11.86 -6.12 -3.57
C SER A 37 12.31 -6.38 -5.01
N GLN A 38 12.61 -7.64 -5.38
CA GLN A 38 12.95 -8.02 -6.75
C GLN A 38 11.75 -7.82 -7.70
N VAL A 39 10.54 -8.23 -7.29
CA VAL A 39 9.33 -8.00 -8.11
C VAL A 39 9.12 -6.51 -8.33
N TYR A 40 9.22 -5.69 -7.29
CA TYR A 40 9.06 -4.24 -7.41
C TYR A 40 10.15 -3.60 -8.28
N LYS A 41 11.41 -4.07 -8.21
CA LYS A 41 12.49 -3.62 -9.10
C LYS A 41 12.19 -3.95 -10.57
N GLY A 42 11.64 -5.13 -10.84
CA GLY A 42 11.24 -5.52 -12.20
C GLY A 42 10.13 -4.65 -12.78
N VAL A 43 9.19 -4.22 -11.94
CA VAL A 43 8.10 -3.31 -12.35
C VAL A 43 8.55 -1.85 -12.41
N ALA A 44 9.47 -1.44 -11.53
CA ALA A 44 10.13 -0.13 -11.54
C ALA A 44 11.19 -0.05 -12.64
N ASP A 45 10.85 -0.49 -13.81
CA ASP A 45 11.73 -0.52 -14.97
C ASP A 45 11.86 0.85 -15.64
N SER A 46 12.74 0.92 -16.64
CA SER A 46 12.96 2.12 -17.46
C SER A 46 11.98 2.26 -18.63
N ARG A 47 11.05 1.31 -18.81
CA ARG A 47 10.05 1.40 -19.88
C ARG A 47 9.20 2.65 -19.72
N VAL A 48 9.15 3.46 -20.75
CA VAL A 48 8.32 4.68 -20.78
C VAL A 48 6.86 4.30 -21.03
N ARG A 49 5.99 4.83 -20.20
CA ARG A 49 4.53 4.65 -20.27
C ARG A 49 3.88 5.96 -20.62
N LYS A 50 3.00 5.96 -21.61
CA LYS A 50 2.20 7.12 -21.99
C LYS A 50 1.12 7.37 -20.92
N ILE A 51 0.97 8.62 -20.51
CA ILE A 51 -0.06 9.06 -19.56
C ILE A 51 -1.16 9.79 -20.34
N GLU A 52 -2.41 9.40 -20.14
CA GLU A 52 -3.58 10.10 -20.69
C GLU A 52 -3.84 11.36 -19.85
N THR A 53 -3.01 12.38 -20.06
CA THR A 53 -2.96 13.59 -19.24
C THR A 53 -4.32 14.26 -19.01
N PRO A 54 -5.16 14.51 -20.05
CA PRO A 54 -6.45 15.16 -19.82
C PRO A 54 -7.37 14.35 -18.92
N PHE A 55 -7.40 13.05 -19.08
CA PHE A 55 -8.24 12.18 -18.25
C PHE A 55 -7.80 12.13 -16.79
N VAL A 56 -6.48 12.09 -16.55
CA VAL A 56 -5.92 12.07 -15.19
C VAL A 56 -6.10 13.43 -14.52
N MET A 57 -5.87 14.54 -15.25
CA MET A 57 -6.07 15.87 -14.72
C MET A 57 -7.53 16.14 -14.34
N ASN A 58 -8.49 15.73 -15.15
CA ASN A 58 -9.91 15.83 -14.80
C ASN A 58 -10.26 15.09 -13.49
N LYS A 59 -9.60 13.95 -13.22
CA LYS A 59 -9.77 13.23 -11.94
C LYS A 59 -9.15 14.02 -10.77
N ILE A 60 -8.00 14.66 -10.97
CA ILE A 60 -7.35 15.50 -9.96
C ILE A 60 -8.21 16.75 -9.66
N ASP A 61 -8.77 17.38 -10.70
CA ASP A 61 -9.69 18.53 -10.53
C ASP A 61 -10.94 18.15 -9.70
N ARG A 62 -11.47 16.93 -9.89
CA ARG A 62 -12.57 16.42 -9.06
C ARG A 62 -12.13 16.19 -7.62
N ILE A 63 -10.93 15.64 -7.39
CA ILE A 63 -10.40 15.47 -6.05
C ILE A 63 -10.26 16.83 -5.35
N GLU A 64 -9.76 17.85 -6.04
CA GLU A 64 -9.66 19.21 -5.49
C GLU A 64 -11.04 19.79 -5.17
N LYS A 65 -12.00 19.65 -6.07
CA LYS A 65 -13.38 20.09 -5.84
C LYS A 65 -14.03 19.38 -4.63
N ASP A 66 -13.77 18.09 -4.43
CA ASP A 66 -14.25 17.35 -3.25
C ASP A 66 -13.65 17.89 -1.93
N LEU A 67 -12.54 18.64 -2.01
CA LEU A 67 -11.86 19.25 -0.85
C LEU A 67 -12.28 20.71 -0.60
N GLU A 68 -13.08 21.30 -1.48
CA GLU A 68 -13.57 22.68 -1.28
C GLU A 68 -14.34 22.77 0.04
N GLY A 69 -13.92 23.71 0.89
CA GLY A 69 -14.48 23.93 2.22
C GLY A 69 -14.04 22.93 3.30
N LEU A 70 -13.27 21.89 2.97
CA LEU A 70 -12.72 20.95 3.94
C LEU A 70 -11.30 21.32 4.37
N LEU A 71 -10.53 21.95 3.48
CA LEU A 71 -9.19 22.44 3.79
C LEU A 71 -9.24 23.89 4.30
N PRO A 72 -8.29 24.30 5.17
CA PRO A 72 -8.11 25.70 5.53
C PRO A 72 -7.92 26.56 4.28
N ALA A 73 -8.50 27.77 4.30
CA ALA A 73 -8.54 28.68 3.13
C ALA A 73 -7.14 29.04 2.55
N ASN A 74 -6.08 28.87 3.35
CA ASN A 74 -4.70 29.13 2.94
C ASN A 74 -3.99 27.86 2.38
N ILE A 75 -4.70 26.73 2.28
CA ILE A 75 -4.14 25.49 1.78
C ILE A 75 -4.78 25.13 0.44
N SER A 76 -4.01 25.25 -0.65
CA SER A 76 -4.38 24.69 -1.94
C SER A 76 -3.88 23.24 -2.04
N PHE A 77 -4.75 22.35 -2.46
CA PHE A 77 -4.40 20.94 -2.65
C PHE A 77 -3.32 20.74 -3.73
N LYS A 78 -3.47 21.41 -4.88
CA LYS A 78 -2.52 21.31 -5.99
C LYS A 78 -1.17 21.92 -5.69
N ASP A 79 -1.10 22.89 -4.76
CA ASP A 79 0.15 23.53 -4.35
C ASP A 79 0.92 22.71 -3.30
N GLN A 80 0.33 21.63 -2.78
CA GLN A 80 1.07 20.70 -1.92
C GLN A 80 2.27 20.11 -2.69
N PRO A 81 3.51 20.22 -2.19
CA PRO A 81 4.72 19.90 -2.96
C PRO A 81 4.71 18.52 -3.63
N LEU A 82 4.20 17.50 -2.94
CA LEU A 82 4.13 16.15 -3.51
C LEU A 82 3.01 16.01 -4.55
N VAL A 83 1.89 16.70 -4.37
CA VAL A 83 0.79 16.73 -5.35
C VAL A 83 1.24 17.46 -6.60
N LYS A 84 1.88 18.63 -6.45
CA LYS A 84 2.46 19.37 -7.55
C LYS A 84 3.44 18.55 -8.36
N ASN A 85 4.40 17.90 -7.70
CA ASN A 85 5.35 17.01 -8.37
C ASN A 85 4.67 15.85 -9.11
N ALA A 86 3.55 15.33 -8.58
CA ALA A 86 2.76 14.30 -9.26
C ALA A 86 2.04 14.87 -10.48
N ILE A 87 1.50 16.08 -10.38
CA ILE A 87 0.87 16.80 -11.50
C ILE A 87 1.90 17.07 -12.61
N ASP A 88 3.08 17.57 -12.28
CA ASP A 88 4.15 17.83 -13.24
C ASP A 88 4.55 16.54 -13.98
N LEU A 89 4.66 15.43 -13.25
CA LEU A 89 4.93 14.11 -13.85
C LEU A 89 3.80 13.68 -14.81
N ILE A 90 2.54 13.90 -14.45
CA ILE A 90 1.37 13.59 -15.29
C ILE A 90 1.34 14.48 -16.51
N GLN A 91 1.59 15.78 -16.36
CA GLN A 91 1.59 16.77 -17.44
C GLN A 91 2.71 16.55 -18.46
N SER A 92 3.80 15.89 -18.08
CA SER A 92 4.83 15.49 -19.03
C SER A 92 4.33 14.50 -20.10
N GLY A 93 3.14 13.92 -19.93
CA GLY A 93 2.48 13.00 -20.85
C GLY A 93 3.09 11.59 -20.90
N GLN A 94 4.21 11.38 -20.20
CA GLN A 94 4.90 10.10 -20.16
C GLN A 94 5.73 9.94 -18.89
N ALA A 95 5.86 8.71 -18.41
CA ALA A 95 6.71 8.40 -17.25
C ALA A 95 7.24 6.98 -17.32
N THR A 96 8.41 6.74 -16.74
CA THR A 96 8.92 5.38 -16.54
C THR A 96 8.21 4.69 -15.37
N GLY A 97 8.23 3.36 -15.35
CA GLY A 97 7.73 2.59 -14.21
C GLY A 97 8.38 3.00 -12.90
N LYS A 98 9.69 3.30 -12.93
CA LYS A 98 10.45 3.80 -11.79
C LYS A 98 9.92 5.14 -11.27
N GLN A 99 9.66 6.10 -12.15
CA GLN A 99 9.11 7.42 -11.75
C GLN A 99 7.72 7.29 -11.13
N LEU A 100 6.83 6.52 -11.75
CA LEU A 100 5.49 6.26 -11.22
C LEU A 100 5.52 5.61 -9.84
N GLN A 101 6.34 4.57 -9.67
CA GLN A 101 6.46 3.87 -8.40
C GLN A 101 7.06 4.75 -7.30
N GLN A 102 8.11 5.51 -7.61
CA GLN A 102 8.74 6.42 -6.64
C GLN A 102 7.76 7.50 -6.17
N MET A 103 7.00 8.10 -7.10
CA MET A 103 6.00 9.12 -6.78
C MET A 103 4.84 8.52 -5.97
N SER A 104 4.31 7.37 -6.38
CA SER A 104 3.29 6.63 -5.63
C SER A 104 3.74 6.31 -4.20
N SER A 105 4.99 5.86 -4.03
CA SER A 105 5.55 5.55 -2.70
C SER A 105 5.70 6.80 -1.81
N LYS A 106 6.09 7.95 -2.38
CA LYS A 106 6.19 9.22 -1.65
C LYS A 106 4.80 9.70 -1.20
N LEU A 107 3.82 9.66 -2.09
CA LEU A 107 2.43 10.00 -1.77
C LEU A 107 1.84 9.07 -0.71
N GLY A 108 2.10 7.75 -0.80
CA GLY A 108 1.64 6.80 0.20
C GLY A 108 2.17 7.09 1.61
N ARG A 109 3.45 7.46 1.74
CA ARG A 109 4.03 7.87 3.02
C ARG A 109 3.43 9.17 3.54
N ALA A 110 3.21 10.16 2.67
CA ALA A 110 2.58 11.41 3.04
C ALA A 110 1.12 11.21 3.47
N THR A 111 0.36 10.39 2.73
CA THR A 111 -0.99 9.96 3.12
C THR A 111 -1.01 9.36 4.52
N ALA A 112 -0.14 8.38 4.78
CA ALA A 112 -0.07 7.75 6.09
C ALA A 112 0.26 8.76 7.20
N LYS A 113 1.21 9.69 6.95
CA LYS A 113 1.57 10.75 7.88
C LYS A 113 0.37 11.65 8.20
N GLN A 114 -0.37 12.12 7.21
CA GLN A 114 -1.55 12.97 7.42
C GLN A 114 -2.67 12.26 8.18
N MET A 115 -2.83 10.97 7.96
CA MET A 115 -3.90 10.18 8.61
C MET A 115 -3.57 9.73 10.04
N THR A 116 -2.29 9.65 10.41
CA THR A 116 -1.86 9.04 11.69
C THR A 116 -1.20 10.01 12.66
N THR A 117 -0.70 11.16 12.18
CA THR A 117 -0.01 12.13 13.02
C THR A 117 -1.02 13.02 13.76
N GLN A 118 -0.77 13.28 15.04
CA GLN A 118 -1.53 14.29 15.78
C GLN A 118 -1.33 15.67 15.11
N GLY A 119 -2.42 16.29 14.67
CA GLY A 119 -2.37 17.53 13.87
C GLY A 119 -2.24 17.31 12.36
N GLY A 120 -2.27 16.06 11.88
CA GLY A 120 -2.38 15.77 10.46
C GLY A 120 -3.78 16.08 9.92
N ASP A 121 -3.85 16.48 8.66
CA ASP A 121 -5.10 16.73 7.95
C ASP A 121 -5.56 15.45 7.25
N ARG A 122 -6.66 14.87 7.79
CA ARG A 122 -7.18 13.59 7.28
C ARG A 122 -7.73 13.70 5.86
N ASP A 123 -8.40 14.81 5.53
CA ASP A 123 -9.00 15.00 4.22
C ASP A 123 -7.93 15.19 3.15
N LEU A 124 -6.89 15.97 3.47
CA LEU A 124 -5.68 16.07 2.65
C LEU A 124 -5.02 14.70 2.45
N GLY A 125 -4.91 13.89 3.52
CA GLY A 125 -4.37 12.53 3.44
C GLY A 125 -5.16 11.63 2.51
N ILE A 126 -6.51 11.67 2.58
CA ILE A 126 -7.39 10.91 1.68
C ILE A 126 -7.21 11.35 0.23
N ALA A 127 -7.13 12.65 -0.02
CA ALA A 127 -6.95 13.20 -1.36
C ALA A 127 -5.59 12.83 -1.97
N MET A 128 -4.49 12.92 -1.19
CA MET A 128 -3.17 12.43 -1.62
C MET A 128 -3.20 10.93 -1.95
N GLY A 129 -3.95 10.14 -1.18
CA GLY A 129 -4.17 8.72 -1.45
C GLY A 129 -4.88 8.48 -2.77
N LYS A 130 -5.90 9.28 -3.12
CA LYS A 130 -6.58 9.20 -4.43
C LYS A 130 -5.60 9.50 -5.58
N VAL A 131 -4.72 10.51 -5.46
CA VAL A 131 -3.69 10.79 -6.49
C VAL A 131 -2.70 9.64 -6.62
N LYS A 132 -2.27 9.06 -5.50
CA LYS A 132 -1.45 7.84 -5.51
C LYS A 132 -2.11 6.72 -6.31
N ASP A 133 -3.41 6.49 -6.10
CA ASP A 133 -4.14 5.43 -6.79
C ASP A 133 -4.20 5.65 -8.30
N LEU A 134 -4.29 6.91 -8.77
CA LEU A 134 -4.20 7.26 -10.18
C LEU A 134 -2.85 6.89 -10.79
N LEU A 135 -1.74 7.15 -10.08
CA LEU A 135 -0.40 6.76 -10.54
C LEU A 135 -0.24 5.22 -10.55
N ASP A 136 -0.78 4.54 -9.55
CA ASP A 136 -0.78 3.08 -9.48
C ASP A 136 -1.59 2.44 -10.63
N GLU A 137 -2.72 3.03 -11.03
CA GLU A 137 -3.48 2.60 -12.22
C GLU A 137 -2.63 2.71 -13.49
N HIS A 138 -1.88 3.81 -13.66
CA HIS A 138 -1.01 4.00 -14.82
C HIS A 138 0.18 3.06 -14.82
N LEU A 139 0.76 2.78 -13.65
CA LEU A 139 1.79 1.78 -13.51
C LEU A 139 1.28 0.40 -13.95
N LYS A 140 0.07 0.01 -13.52
CA LYS A 140 -0.56 -1.26 -13.88
C LYS A 140 -0.92 -1.37 -15.36
N LYS A 141 -1.39 -0.29 -15.97
CA LYS A 141 -1.71 -0.27 -17.43
C LYS A 141 -0.50 -0.62 -18.31
N GLY A 142 0.71 -0.35 -17.82
CA GLY A 142 1.96 -0.70 -18.50
C GLY A 142 2.38 -2.17 -18.35
N LEU A 143 1.72 -2.94 -17.47
CA LEU A 143 1.99 -4.35 -17.22
C LEU A 143 0.96 -5.21 -17.92
N LYS A 144 1.38 -6.32 -18.54
CA LYS A 144 0.48 -7.21 -19.27
C LYS A 144 0.66 -8.67 -18.82
N GLY A 145 -0.43 -9.44 -18.95
CA GLY A 145 -0.40 -10.89 -18.71
C GLY A 145 0.12 -11.24 -17.32
N ASP A 146 1.17 -12.06 -17.29
CA ASP A 146 1.73 -12.59 -16.04
C ASP A 146 2.46 -11.52 -15.20
N GLU A 147 3.05 -10.49 -15.83
CA GLU A 147 3.65 -9.37 -15.10
C GLU A 147 2.62 -8.68 -14.19
N LEU A 148 1.39 -8.45 -14.70
CA LEU A 148 0.32 -7.83 -13.93
C LEU A 148 -0.16 -8.72 -12.78
N LYS A 149 -0.27 -10.03 -13.02
CA LYS A 149 -0.64 -11.00 -11.98
C LYS A 149 0.40 -11.02 -10.86
N VAL A 150 1.67 -11.22 -11.22
CA VAL A 150 2.80 -11.24 -10.27
C VAL A 150 2.87 -9.93 -9.46
N PHE A 151 2.68 -8.80 -10.11
CA PHE A 151 2.69 -7.50 -9.42
C PHE A 151 1.52 -7.33 -8.45
N ASN A 152 0.30 -7.73 -8.84
CA ASN A 152 -0.87 -7.64 -7.96
C ASN A 152 -0.72 -8.58 -6.76
N GLU A 153 -0.20 -9.77 -6.96
CA GLU A 153 0.11 -10.72 -5.89
C GLU A 153 1.18 -10.17 -4.96
N ALA A 154 2.28 -9.65 -5.50
CA ALA A 154 3.33 -9.03 -4.70
C ALA A 154 2.81 -7.84 -3.86
N ARG A 155 1.87 -7.05 -4.39
CA ARG A 155 1.22 -5.96 -3.62
C ARG A 155 0.41 -6.49 -2.44
N ASN A 156 -0.33 -7.57 -2.62
CA ASN A 156 -1.09 -8.20 -1.54
C ASN A 156 -0.15 -8.79 -0.49
N GLN A 157 0.86 -9.53 -0.92
CA GLN A 157 1.88 -10.09 -0.03
C GLN A 157 2.65 -9.00 0.73
N TYR A 158 3.02 -7.89 0.08
CA TYR A 158 3.67 -6.76 0.75
C TYR A 158 2.77 -6.09 1.79
N ARG A 159 1.46 -5.96 1.51
CA ARG A 159 0.49 -5.47 2.50
C ARG A 159 0.45 -6.37 3.73
N ASN A 160 0.43 -7.67 3.54
CA ASN A 160 0.45 -8.66 4.62
C ASN A 160 1.77 -8.62 5.39
N LEU A 161 2.92 -8.52 4.70
CA LEU A 161 4.22 -8.33 5.33
C LEU A 161 4.24 -7.07 6.22
N MET A 162 3.68 -5.97 5.73
CA MET A 162 3.55 -4.74 6.49
C MET A 162 2.62 -4.87 7.71
N LEU A 163 1.62 -5.74 7.68
CA LEU A 163 0.80 -6.03 8.85
C LEU A 163 1.59 -6.83 9.88
N LEU A 164 2.27 -7.88 9.46
CA LEU A 164 3.08 -8.75 10.33
C LEU A 164 4.23 -8.00 11.02
N THR A 165 4.81 -7.01 10.33
CA THR A 165 5.94 -6.20 10.86
C THR A 165 5.52 -4.88 11.50
N SER A 166 4.23 -4.53 11.50
CA SER A 166 3.75 -3.18 11.85
C SER A 166 3.83 -2.85 13.33
N ARG A 167 3.79 -3.84 14.21
CA ARG A 167 3.80 -3.68 15.67
C ARG A 167 4.62 -4.77 16.33
N THR A 168 5.34 -4.39 17.38
CA THR A 168 5.95 -5.35 18.29
C THR A 168 4.86 -6.26 18.87
N GLY A 169 5.07 -7.57 18.81
CA GLY A 169 4.14 -8.57 19.35
C GLY A 169 3.11 -9.11 18.35
N VAL A 170 3.06 -8.66 17.09
CA VAL A 170 2.33 -9.39 16.04
C VAL A 170 3.03 -10.70 15.74
N VAL A 171 4.34 -10.65 15.56
CA VAL A 171 5.19 -11.84 15.44
C VAL A 171 6.14 -11.88 16.62
N ASN A 172 6.26 -13.02 17.28
CA ASN A 172 7.26 -13.26 18.31
C ASN A 172 8.63 -13.42 17.62
N PRO A 173 9.61 -12.55 17.88
CA PRO A 173 10.89 -12.59 17.18
C PRO A 173 11.72 -13.85 17.47
N SER A 174 11.49 -14.50 18.61
CA SER A 174 12.24 -15.69 19.03
C SER A 174 11.65 -16.98 18.50
N SER A 175 10.31 -17.15 18.51
CA SER A 175 9.63 -18.36 18.07
C SER A 175 9.07 -18.27 16.64
N GLY A 176 8.86 -17.07 16.12
CA GLY A 176 8.17 -16.83 14.85
C GLY A 176 6.65 -17.05 14.92
N ASP A 177 6.10 -17.13 16.14
CA ASP A 177 4.66 -17.30 16.34
C ASP A 177 3.91 -16.00 16.13
N VAL A 178 2.75 -16.10 15.47
CA VAL A 178 1.86 -14.97 15.21
C VAL A 178 0.77 -14.90 16.28
N SER A 179 0.64 -13.73 16.90
CA SER A 179 -0.44 -13.43 17.83
C SER A 179 -1.70 -13.02 17.07
N GLY A 180 -2.73 -13.87 17.04
CA GLY A 180 -4.00 -13.57 16.36
C GLY A 180 -4.65 -12.29 16.87
N ALA A 181 -4.75 -12.10 18.18
CA ALA A 181 -5.34 -10.89 18.76
C ALA A 181 -4.58 -9.61 18.37
N THR A 182 -3.23 -9.65 18.39
CA THR A 182 -2.41 -8.50 18.00
C THR A 182 -2.50 -8.24 16.50
N LEU A 183 -2.54 -9.28 15.67
CA LEU A 183 -2.71 -9.20 14.24
C LEU A 183 -4.08 -8.61 13.87
N ALA A 184 -5.17 -9.07 14.48
CA ALA A 184 -6.51 -8.53 14.28
C ALA A 184 -6.55 -7.02 14.62
N ASN A 185 -5.98 -6.61 15.76
CA ASN A 185 -5.88 -5.20 16.14
C ASN A 185 -5.01 -4.37 15.16
N ALA A 186 -3.93 -4.94 14.65
CA ALA A 186 -3.08 -4.28 13.65
C ALA A 186 -3.83 -4.09 12.34
N SER A 187 -4.58 -5.09 11.88
CA SER A 187 -5.40 -5.03 10.67
C SER A 187 -6.50 -3.97 10.77
N MET A 188 -7.25 -3.95 11.88
CA MET A 188 -8.29 -2.94 12.14
C MET A 188 -7.73 -1.51 12.15
N SER A 189 -6.55 -1.30 12.73
CA SER A 189 -5.99 0.04 12.83
C SER A 189 -5.38 0.56 11.54
N LYS A 190 -4.92 -0.33 10.64
CA LYS A 190 -4.32 0.05 9.35
C LYS A 190 -5.34 0.30 8.25
N ASP A 191 -6.46 -0.40 8.27
CA ASP A 191 -7.51 -0.25 7.25
C ASP A 191 -8.90 -0.06 7.89
N LYS A 192 -9.04 0.98 8.70
CA LYS A 192 -10.32 1.35 9.34
C LYS A 192 -11.45 1.48 8.32
N ARG A 193 -11.16 2.01 7.13
CA ARG A 193 -12.16 2.23 6.08
C ARG A 193 -12.58 0.94 5.41
N GLY A 194 -11.63 0.09 5.04
CA GLY A 194 -11.91 -1.25 4.49
C GLY A 194 -12.67 -2.11 5.47
N PHE A 195 -12.34 -2.01 6.75
CA PHE A 195 -12.99 -2.72 7.83
C PHE A 195 -14.44 -2.30 8.02
N THR A 196 -14.73 -1.00 8.09
CA THR A 196 -16.09 -0.45 8.27
C THR A 196 -17.04 -0.81 7.12
N PHE A 197 -16.50 -0.95 5.90
CA PHE A 197 -17.31 -1.24 4.71
C PHE A 197 -17.20 -2.68 4.21
N ASN A 198 -16.64 -3.60 4.99
CA ASN A 198 -16.44 -5.01 4.62
C ASN A 198 -15.70 -5.21 3.28
N LYS A 199 -14.89 -4.23 2.88
CA LYS A 199 -14.13 -4.23 1.63
C LYS A 199 -12.69 -4.63 1.92
N ASN A 200 -12.21 -5.71 1.29
CA ASN A 200 -10.82 -6.18 1.32
C ASN A 200 -10.28 -6.63 2.70
N GLN A 201 -11.05 -7.39 3.45
CA GLN A 201 -10.49 -8.13 4.57
C GLN A 201 -9.42 -9.08 4.02
N SER A 202 -8.18 -8.96 4.50
CA SER A 202 -7.12 -9.87 4.10
C SER A 202 -7.41 -11.27 4.65
N ASP A 203 -7.00 -12.32 3.94
CA ASP A 203 -7.09 -13.70 4.42
C ASP A 203 -6.45 -13.87 5.81
N LEU A 204 -5.42 -13.07 6.09
CA LEU A 204 -4.80 -12.94 7.40
C LEU A 204 -5.73 -12.49 8.52
N TYR A 205 -6.64 -11.54 8.24
CA TYR A 205 -7.62 -11.09 9.22
C TYR A 205 -8.64 -12.18 9.54
N ASN A 206 -9.11 -12.87 8.50
CA ASN A 206 -10.09 -13.95 8.67
C ASN A 206 -9.51 -15.17 9.39
N ALA A 207 -8.20 -15.31 9.41
CA ALA A 207 -7.47 -16.37 10.10
C ALA A 207 -7.10 -16.02 11.56
N ALA A 208 -7.10 -14.74 11.94
CA ALA A 208 -6.75 -14.24 13.27
C ALA A 208 -7.94 -14.27 14.23
#